data_ae3c7abf6b2d05cdeacc0ba39d5ac5f0
#
_entry.id   ae3c7abf6b2d05cdeacc0ba39d5ac5f0
#
_cell.length_a   1.000
_cell.length_b   1.000
_cell.length_c   1.000
_cell.angle_alpha   90.00
_cell.angle_beta   90.00
_cell.angle_gamma   90.00
#
_symmetry.space_group_name_H-M   'P 1'
#
loop_
_entity.id
_entity.type
_entity.pdbx_description
1 polymer ?
#
loop_
_entity_poly.entity_id
_entity_poly.type
_entity_poly.pdbx_seq_one_letter_code
_entity_poly.pdbx_strand_id
1 'polypeptide(L)'
;MRVVTVKAIAKELHERGHYLDELYQITIAYATSLHTRYCTVDARCDAIELRYQTEEELGPYEYPWLEDEEWNRLDDERSDIEEELDELFNTVIGFEHNCNPFKK
;
A
#
# COMPACT_ATOMS: atom_id res chain seq x y z
N MET A 1 -6.93 5.12 7.69
CA MET A 1 -5.45 4.95 7.78
C MET A 1 -4.80 5.58 6.56
N ARG A 2 -3.69 6.28 6.76
CA ARG A 2 -2.97 6.92 5.65
C ARG A 2 -2.07 5.88 4.96
N VAL A 3 -2.20 5.73 3.66
CA VAL A 3 -1.34 4.84 2.88
C VAL A 3 0.04 5.48 2.74
N VAL A 4 1.08 4.73 3.14
CA VAL A 4 2.47 5.16 2.97
C VAL A 4 2.84 5.04 1.49
N THR A 5 3.37 6.11 0.91
CA THR A 5 3.76 6.14 -0.50
C THR A 5 5.21 5.72 -0.70
N VAL A 6 5.52 5.21 -1.90
CA VAL A 6 6.90 4.90 -2.30
C VAL A 6 7.78 6.14 -2.19
N LYS A 7 7.24 7.31 -2.53
CA LYS A 7 7.93 8.59 -2.43
C LYS A 7 8.34 8.91 -1.00
N ALA A 8 7.47 8.63 -0.01
CA ALA A 8 7.76 8.86 1.40
C ALA A 8 8.90 7.96 1.88
N ILE A 9 8.91 6.69 1.46
CA ILE A 9 9.98 5.73 1.77
C ILE A 9 11.30 6.18 1.14
N ALA A 10 11.27 6.59 -0.12
CA ALA A 10 12.45 7.08 -0.84
C ALA A 10 13.05 8.32 -0.14
N LYS A 11 12.20 9.24 0.27
CA LYS A 11 12.62 10.46 0.99
C LYS A 11 13.33 10.12 2.30
N GLU A 12 12.76 9.19 3.07
CA GLU A 12 13.36 8.77 4.35
C GLU A 12 14.70 8.10 4.14
N LEU A 13 14.81 7.21 3.15
CA LEU A 13 16.08 6.57 2.80
C LEU A 13 17.14 7.59 2.38
N HIS A 14 16.73 8.60 1.60
CA HIS A 14 17.62 9.69 1.18
C HIS A 14 18.14 10.46 2.39
N GLU A 15 17.28 10.85 3.30
CA GLU A 15 17.63 11.59 4.52
C GLU A 15 18.57 10.80 5.44
N ARG A 16 18.52 9.47 5.37
CA ARG A 16 19.39 8.57 6.14
C ARG A 16 20.67 8.17 5.40
N GLY A 17 20.91 8.76 4.24
CA GLY A 17 22.15 8.55 3.49
C GLY A 17 22.18 7.32 2.60
N HIS A 18 21.04 6.66 2.34
CA HIS A 18 20.95 5.44 1.54
C HIS A 18 20.57 5.68 0.08
N TYR A 19 20.65 6.90 -0.41
CA TYR A 19 20.03 7.32 -1.67
C TYR A 19 20.59 6.67 -2.95
N LEU A 20 21.67 5.95 -2.92
CA LEU A 20 22.20 5.26 -4.11
C LEU A 20 22.74 3.86 -3.79
N ASP A 21 22.54 3.38 -2.57
CA ASP A 21 23.08 2.08 -2.20
C ASP A 21 22.11 0.93 -2.52
N GLU A 22 22.58 -0.29 -2.26
CA GLU A 22 21.79 -1.51 -2.49
C GLU A 22 20.52 -1.52 -1.65
N LEU A 23 20.58 -1.02 -0.42
CA LEU A 23 19.42 -0.95 0.47
C LEU A 23 18.31 -0.09 -0.13
N TYR A 24 18.68 1.07 -0.68
CA TYR A 24 17.72 1.93 -1.36
C TYR A 24 17.03 1.18 -2.50
N GLN A 25 17.82 0.53 -3.36
CA GLN A 25 17.28 -0.15 -4.53
C GLN A 25 16.36 -1.32 -4.17
N ILE A 26 16.76 -2.14 -3.21
CA ILE A 26 15.96 -3.27 -2.73
C ILE A 26 14.65 -2.77 -2.11
N THR A 27 14.73 -1.76 -1.25
CA THR A 27 13.58 -1.22 -0.53
C THR A 27 12.58 -0.56 -1.48
N ILE A 28 13.07 0.22 -2.44
CA ILE A 28 12.20 0.87 -3.42
C ILE A 28 11.54 -0.14 -4.35
N ALA A 29 12.27 -1.18 -4.78
CA ALA A 29 11.69 -2.25 -5.59
C ALA A 29 10.58 -2.98 -4.85
N TYR A 30 10.78 -3.30 -3.57
CA TYR A 30 9.77 -3.94 -2.74
C TYR A 30 8.54 -3.04 -2.53
N ALA A 31 8.76 -1.78 -2.17
CA ALA A 31 7.69 -0.80 -1.96
C ALA A 31 6.89 -0.57 -3.24
N THR A 32 7.56 -0.51 -4.40
CA THR A 32 6.90 -0.36 -5.71
C THR A 32 6.02 -1.56 -6.02
N SER A 33 6.50 -2.77 -5.74
CA SER A 33 5.71 -4.00 -5.91
C SER A 33 4.45 -3.99 -5.05
N LEU A 34 4.57 -3.61 -3.78
CA LEU A 34 3.42 -3.48 -2.87
C LEU A 34 2.43 -2.43 -3.37
N HIS A 35 2.92 -1.29 -3.81
CA HIS A 35 2.09 -0.21 -4.32
C HIS A 35 1.34 -0.62 -5.60
N THR A 36 2.00 -1.33 -6.51
CA THR A 36 1.38 -1.84 -7.73
C THR A 36 0.24 -2.81 -7.39
N ARG A 37 0.46 -3.71 -6.44
CA ARG A 37 -0.58 -4.62 -5.96
C ARG A 37 -1.75 -3.85 -5.33
N TYR A 38 -1.44 -2.85 -4.51
CA TYR A 38 -2.44 -1.98 -3.90
C TYR A 38 -3.33 -1.33 -4.98
N CYS A 39 -2.74 -0.72 -5.98
CA CYS A 39 -3.47 -0.07 -7.07
C CYS A 39 -4.37 -1.05 -7.83
N THR A 40 -3.91 -2.28 -8.07
CA THR A 40 -4.69 -3.32 -8.73
C THR A 40 -5.90 -3.72 -7.89
N VAL A 41 -5.70 -3.96 -6.60
CA VAL A 41 -6.78 -4.34 -5.68
C VAL A 41 -7.77 -3.19 -5.51
N ASP A 42 -7.26 -1.98 -5.34
CA ASP A 42 -8.08 -0.77 -5.20
C ASP A 42 -8.97 -0.55 -6.43
N ALA A 43 -8.43 -0.71 -7.63
CA ALA A 43 -9.19 -0.59 -8.87
C ALA A 43 -10.31 -1.64 -8.96
N ARG A 44 -10.08 -2.85 -8.47
CA ARG A 44 -11.11 -3.90 -8.41
C ARG A 44 -12.22 -3.55 -7.42
N CYS A 45 -11.87 -3.01 -6.25
CA CYS A 45 -12.85 -2.52 -5.28
C CYS A 45 -13.71 -1.42 -5.90
N ASP A 46 -13.08 -0.45 -6.56
CA ASP A 46 -13.79 0.64 -7.24
C ASP A 46 -14.73 0.13 -8.32
N ALA A 47 -14.33 -0.88 -9.08
CA ALA A 47 -15.16 -1.49 -10.12
C ALA A 47 -16.41 -2.15 -9.53
N ILE A 48 -16.27 -2.83 -8.38
CA ILE A 48 -17.40 -3.44 -7.68
C ILE A 48 -18.34 -2.35 -7.16
N GLU A 49 -17.81 -1.33 -6.52
CA GLU A 49 -18.60 -0.19 -6.03
C GLU A 49 -19.36 0.49 -7.16
N LEU A 50 -18.70 0.72 -8.30
CA LEU A 50 -19.31 1.35 -9.46
C LEU A 50 -20.44 0.49 -10.02
N ARG A 51 -20.27 -0.83 -10.06
CA ARG A 51 -21.32 -1.76 -10.51
C ARG A 51 -22.57 -1.61 -9.66
N TYR A 52 -22.45 -1.57 -8.34
CA TYR A 52 -23.61 -1.36 -7.46
C TYR A 52 -24.23 0.02 -7.66
N GLN A 53 -23.43 1.04 -7.85
CA GLN A 53 -23.90 2.41 -8.08
C GLN A 53 -24.66 2.56 -9.40
N THR A 54 -24.29 1.79 -10.44
CA THR A 54 -24.96 1.86 -11.76
C THR A 54 -26.19 0.97 -11.87
N GLU A 55 -26.22 -0.16 -11.15
CA GLU A 55 -27.31 -1.13 -11.20
C GLU A 55 -28.45 -0.77 -10.25
N GLU A 56 -28.17 -0.02 -9.18
CA GLU A 56 -29.14 0.34 -8.15
C GLU A 56 -29.15 1.85 -7.92
N GLU A 57 -30.33 2.39 -7.63
CA GLU A 57 -30.47 3.77 -7.22
C GLU A 57 -30.20 3.85 -5.72
N LEU A 58 -28.99 4.33 -5.35
CA LEU A 58 -28.53 4.36 -3.97
C LEU A 58 -28.76 5.72 -3.32
N GLY A 59 -29.22 5.68 -2.07
CA GLY A 59 -29.24 6.85 -1.20
C GLY A 59 -27.85 7.22 -0.71
N PRO A 60 -27.70 8.40 -0.07
CA PRO A 60 -26.37 8.93 0.31
C PRO A 60 -25.61 8.10 1.35
N TYR A 61 -26.28 7.19 2.05
CA TYR A 61 -25.67 6.34 3.08
C TYR A 61 -25.82 4.86 2.80
N GLU A 62 -26.08 4.49 1.54
CA GLU A 62 -26.21 3.09 1.15
C GLU A 62 -24.93 2.58 0.53
N TYR A 63 -24.39 1.51 1.10
CA TYR A 63 -23.13 0.89 0.71
C TYR A 63 -23.32 -0.62 0.56
N PRO A 64 -24.05 -1.09 -0.49
CA PRO A 64 -24.39 -2.52 -0.64
C PRO A 64 -23.14 -3.40 -0.87
N TRP A 65 -22.04 -2.84 -1.38
CA TRP A 65 -20.78 -3.59 -1.56
C TRP A 65 -20.19 -4.05 -0.24
N LEU A 66 -20.55 -3.48 0.90
CA LEU A 66 -20.08 -3.93 2.22
C LEU A 66 -20.53 -5.35 2.55
N GLU A 67 -21.56 -5.86 1.89
CA GLU A 67 -22.03 -7.24 2.01
C GLU A 67 -21.52 -8.15 0.89
N ASP A 68 -20.76 -7.61 -0.08
CA ASP A 68 -20.18 -8.36 -1.19
C ASP A 68 -18.94 -9.10 -0.70
N GLU A 69 -18.92 -10.43 -0.85
CA GLU A 69 -17.80 -11.26 -0.39
C GLU A 69 -16.50 -10.96 -1.13
N GLU A 70 -16.57 -10.72 -2.43
CA GLU A 70 -15.40 -10.39 -3.23
C GLU A 70 -14.82 -9.03 -2.81
N TRP A 71 -15.69 -8.03 -2.63
CA TRP A 71 -15.26 -6.71 -2.17
C TRP A 71 -14.59 -6.80 -0.79
N ASN A 72 -15.17 -7.57 0.13
CA ASN A 72 -14.60 -7.75 1.47
C ASN A 72 -13.24 -8.43 1.43
N ARG A 73 -13.08 -9.44 0.58
CA ARG A 73 -11.78 -10.12 0.41
C ARG A 73 -10.73 -9.17 -0.15
N LEU A 74 -11.10 -8.37 -1.16
CA LEU A 74 -10.21 -7.38 -1.76
C LEU A 74 -9.86 -6.26 -0.78
N ASP A 75 -10.83 -5.83 0.02
CA ASP A 75 -10.59 -4.80 1.05
C ASP A 75 -9.62 -5.30 2.13
N ASP A 76 -9.75 -6.55 2.55
CA ASP A 76 -8.81 -7.18 3.48
C ASP A 76 -7.40 -7.23 2.88
N GLU A 77 -7.26 -7.62 1.61
CA GLU A 77 -5.98 -7.63 0.91
C GLU A 77 -5.39 -6.23 0.82
N ARG A 78 -6.21 -5.24 0.51
CA ARG A 78 -5.80 -3.83 0.46
C ARG A 78 -5.28 -3.36 1.82
N SER A 79 -5.97 -3.70 2.89
CA SER A 79 -5.56 -3.36 4.26
C SER A 79 -4.23 -4.03 4.64
N ASP A 80 -4.03 -5.29 4.24
CA ASP A 80 -2.78 -6.01 4.49
C ASP A 80 -1.59 -5.33 3.78
N ILE A 81 -1.81 -4.86 2.55
CA ILE A 81 -0.77 -4.13 1.79
C ILE A 81 -0.45 -2.79 2.49
N GLU A 82 -1.47 -2.07 2.94
CA GLU A 82 -1.27 -0.82 3.70
C GLU A 82 -0.43 -1.06 4.95
N GLU A 83 -0.70 -2.14 5.69
CA GLU A 83 0.08 -2.52 6.87
C GLU A 83 1.53 -2.84 6.51
N GLU A 84 1.75 -3.60 5.44
CA GLU A 84 3.10 -3.94 4.98
C GLU A 84 3.90 -2.69 4.60
N LEU A 85 3.27 -1.75 3.90
CA LEU A 85 3.92 -0.47 3.56
C LEU A 85 4.25 0.35 4.80
N ASP A 86 3.34 0.38 5.77
CA ASP A 86 3.55 1.08 7.03
C ASP A 86 4.69 0.46 7.83
N GLU A 87 4.73 -0.87 7.94
CA GLU A 87 5.83 -1.59 8.60
C GLU A 87 7.16 -1.34 7.91
N LEU A 88 7.17 -1.34 6.58
CA LEU A 88 8.38 -1.05 5.80
C LEU A 88 8.87 0.37 6.08
N PHE A 89 7.97 1.33 6.11
CA PHE A 89 8.30 2.72 6.41
C PHE A 89 8.88 2.85 7.84
N ASN A 90 8.26 2.20 8.81
CA ASN A 90 8.74 2.20 10.19
C ASN A 90 10.12 1.54 10.32
N THR A 91 10.36 0.48 9.54
CA THR A 91 11.66 -0.18 9.47
C THR A 91 12.72 0.79 8.93
N VAL A 92 12.38 1.52 7.86
CA VAL A 92 13.27 2.53 7.26
C VAL A 92 13.58 3.65 8.25
N ILE A 93 12.58 4.12 8.99
CA ILE A 93 12.80 5.13 10.03
C ILE A 93 13.81 4.65 11.08
N GLY A 94 13.77 3.33 11.39
CA GLY A 94 14.68 2.73 12.37
C GLY A 94 16.08 2.40 11.83
N PHE A 95 16.34 2.59 10.52
CA PHE A 95 17.66 2.26 9.95
C PHE A 95 18.74 3.21 10.48
N GLU A 96 19.82 2.62 10.95
CA GLU A 96 21.05 3.36 11.17
C GLU A 96 21.81 3.48 9.87
N HIS A 97 22.68 4.49 9.78
CA HIS A 97 23.52 4.69 8.60
C HIS A 97 24.37 3.43 8.35
N ASN A 98 24.36 2.92 7.10
CA ASN A 98 25.02 1.71 6.67
C ASN A 98 24.48 0.39 7.22
N CYS A 99 23.31 0.39 7.85
CA CYS A 99 22.65 -0.83 8.29
C CYS A 99 21.72 -1.37 7.18
N ASN A 100 21.82 -2.66 6.88
CA ASN A 100 20.94 -3.31 5.90
C ASN A 100 20.24 -4.51 6.54
N PRO A 101 18.97 -4.35 7.00
CA PRO A 101 18.23 -5.42 7.64
C PRO A 101 17.84 -6.57 6.70
N PHE A 102 17.95 -6.38 5.37
CA PHE A 102 17.67 -7.42 4.38
C PHE A 102 18.91 -8.31 4.10
N LYS A 103 20.06 -7.93 4.58
CA LYS A 103 21.27 -8.75 4.52
C LYS A 103 21.47 -9.46 5.85
N LYS A 104 21.54 -10.74 5.79
CA LYS A 104 21.86 -11.56 6.96
C LYS A 104 23.34 -11.90 6.99
#